data_b7772ab609338b2aba81d9b5420f6704
#
_entry.id   b7772ab609338b2aba81d9b5420f6704
#
_cell.length_a   1.000
_cell.length_b   1.000
_cell.length_c   1.000
_cell.angle_alpha   90.00
_cell.angle_beta   90.00
_cell.angle_gamma   90.00
#
_symmetry.space_group_name_H-M   'P 1'
#
loop_
_entity.id
_entity.type
_entity.pdbx_description
1 polymer ?
#
loop_
_entity_poly.entity_id
_entity_poly.type
_entity_poly.pdbx_seq_one_letter_code
_entity_poly.pdbx_strand_id
1 'polypeptide(L)'
;MRDGQRRYAKGDVFVAKKQGKSTIGAGIVNFFLLGGGPRAEIYGVAHTRDQASIIYREAAAMANASPSLSSRLKTRDSQKRIIYPQTGSFYQALAGEACARGVEGINPVLILFDEIHVQRSRELYDALTYASSARPNSLMLSISTVGVADQTTIWWEQYEYAKGIIDGNITDAARFALIYQADEECKDSAELRADPKQWAKAMPSINATVPEYKVAEAVREAENSPAKLGNLLRYLF
;
A
#
# COMPACT_ATOMS: atom_id res chain seq x y z
N MET A 1 -14.49 -7.72 14.65
CA MET A 1 -15.45 -6.60 14.63
C MET A 1 -15.93 -6.37 16.04
N ARG A 2 -15.99 -5.14 16.52
CA ARG A 2 -16.70 -4.79 17.77
C ARG A 2 -18.02 -4.17 17.36
N ASP A 3 -19.12 -4.69 17.81
CA ASP A 3 -20.49 -4.16 17.64
C ASP A 3 -20.88 -3.80 16.19
N GLY A 4 -20.51 -4.65 15.23
CA GLY A 4 -20.74 -4.41 13.81
C GLY A 4 -19.77 -3.40 13.17
N GLN A 5 -18.89 -2.80 13.92
CA GLN A 5 -17.90 -1.85 13.42
C GLN A 5 -16.57 -2.53 13.09
N ARG A 6 -15.85 -1.98 12.12
CA ARG A 6 -14.50 -2.41 11.77
C ARG A 6 -13.54 -2.09 12.92
N ARG A 7 -12.65 -3.04 13.25
CA ARG A 7 -11.66 -2.84 14.30
C ARG A 7 -10.67 -1.71 13.96
N TYR A 8 -10.20 -1.69 12.71
CA TYR A 8 -9.22 -0.74 12.24
C TYR A 8 -9.83 0.24 11.25
N ALA A 9 -9.62 1.53 11.49
CA ALA A 9 -9.96 2.62 10.58
C ALA A 9 -8.78 3.00 9.68
N LYS A 10 -7.55 2.76 10.15
CA LYS A 10 -6.31 2.97 9.39
C LYS A 10 -5.42 1.73 9.44
N GLY A 11 -4.60 1.56 8.42
CA GLY A 11 -3.60 0.52 8.37
C GLY A 11 -2.38 0.94 7.55
N ASP A 12 -1.20 0.54 8.03
CA ASP A 12 0.05 0.79 7.34
C ASP A 12 0.81 -0.51 7.19
N VAL A 13 1.17 -0.83 5.95
CA VAL A 13 1.95 -2.01 5.58
C VAL A 13 3.19 -1.57 4.84
N PHE A 14 4.34 -1.76 5.46
CA PHE A 14 5.63 -1.49 4.87
C PHE A 14 6.36 -2.80 4.62
N VAL A 15 6.72 -3.04 3.37
CA VAL A 15 7.41 -4.27 2.95
C VAL A 15 8.21 -4.01 1.67
N ALA A 16 9.30 -4.70 1.48
CA ALA A 16 10.20 -4.57 0.32
C ALA A 16 9.48 -4.66 -1.03
N LYS A 17 10.15 -4.26 -2.11
CA LYS A 17 9.64 -4.44 -3.48
C LYS A 17 9.47 -5.93 -3.82
N LYS A 18 8.56 -6.21 -4.76
CA LYS A 18 8.29 -7.58 -5.26
C LYS A 18 7.70 -8.54 -4.22
N GLN A 19 7.12 -8.03 -3.14
CA GLN A 19 6.46 -8.82 -2.11
C GLN A 19 4.93 -8.90 -2.29
N GLY A 20 4.43 -8.71 -3.51
CA GLY A 20 3.01 -8.87 -3.83
C GLY A 20 2.09 -7.74 -3.36
N LYS A 21 2.63 -6.56 -3.00
CA LYS A 21 1.84 -5.41 -2.50
C LYS A 21 0.62 -5.09 -3.38
N SER A 22 0.85 -4.89 -4.67
CA SER A 22 -0.22 -4.51 -5.60
C SER A 22 -1.25 -5.62 -5.79
N THR A 23 -0.82 -6.89 -5.77
CA THR A 23 -1.71 -8.06 -5.85
C THR A 23 -2.60 -8.17 -4.61
N ILE A 24 -2.04 -7.97 -3.41
CA ILE A 24 -2.81 -7.92 -2.15
C ILE A 24 -3.79 -6.74 -2.20
N GLY A 25 -3.33 -5.56 -2.61
CA GLY A 25 -4.17 -4.38 -2.77
C GLY A 25 -5.34 -4.61 -3.72
N ALA A 26 -5.10 -5.28 -4.85
CA ALA A 26 -6.13 -5.65 -5.82
C ALA A 26 -7.16 -6.63 -5.24
N GLY A 27 -6.72 -7.61 -4.47
CA GLY A 27 -7.61 -8.52 -3.75
C GLY A 27 -8.51 -7.79 -2.74
N ILE A 28 -7.93 -6.84 -1.99
CA ILE A 28 -8.67 -5.99 -1.04
C ILE A 28 -9.70 -5.13 -1.78
N VAL A 29 -9.36 -4.54 -2.93
CA VAL A 29 -10.30 -3.78 -3.77
C VAL A 29 -11.50 -4.65 -4.16
N ASN A 30 -11.27 -5.84 -4.70
CA ASN A 30 -12.35 -6.75 -5.09
C ASN A 30 -13.21 -7.20 -3.89
N PHE A 31 -12.59 -7.44 -2.73
CA PHE A 31 -13.30 -7.74 -1.49
C PHE A 31 -14.26 -6.61 -1.09
N PHE A 32 -13.79 -5.36 -1.13
CA PHE A 32 -14.63 -4.20 -0.78
C PHE A 32 -15.69 -3.88 -1.83
N LEU A 33 -15.46 -4.15 -3.11
CA LEU A 33 -16.46 -4.02 -4.15
C LEU A 33 -17.69 -4.91 -3.87
N LEU A 34 -17.44 -6.12 -3.38
CA LEU A 34 -18.50 -7.08 -3.10
C LEU A 34 -19.11 -6.94 -1.69
N GLY A 35 -18.27 -6.65 -0.69
CA GLY A 35 -18.62 -6.67 0.73
C GLY A 35 -18.72 -5.30 1.40
N GLY A 36 -18.42 -4.21 0.71
CA GLY A 36 -18.39 -2.85 1.28
C GLY A 36 -19.78 -2.21 1.50
N GLY A 37 -20.82 -2.93 1.18
CA GLY A 37 -22.21 -2.45 1.29
C GLY A 37 -22.70 -1.70 0.04
N PRO A 38 -23.94 -1.19 0.06
CA PRO A 38 -24.50 -0.46 -1.08
C PRO A 38 -23.75 0.84 -1.35
N ARG A 39 -23.53 1.13 -2.63
CA ARG A 39 -22.84 2.34 -3.09
C ARG A 39 -21.46 2.51 -2.44
N ALA A 40 -20.71 1.43 -2.28
CA ALA A 40 -19.35 1.48 -1.76
C ALA A 40 -18.44 2.20 -2.77
N GLU A 41 -17.79 3.25 -2.30
CA GLU A 41 -16.77 3.99 -3.06
C GLU A 41 -15.38 3.53 -2.61
N ILE A 42 -14.61 3.00 -3.53
CA ILE A 42 -13.25 2.50 -3.28
C ILE A 42 -12.28 3.30 -4.15
N TYR A 43 -11.26 3.87 -3.54
CA TYR A 43 -10.27 4.67 -4.24
C TYR A 43 -8.87 4.11 -4.06
N GLY A 44 -8.19 3.84 -5.18
CA GLY A 44 -6.77 3.55 -5.21
C GLY A 44 -6.00 4.83 -5.54
N VAL A 45 -5.07 5.23 -4.68
CA VAL A 45 -4.35 6.49 -4.77
C VAL A 45 -2.87 6.23 -5.00
N ALA A 46 -2.29 6.85 -6.03
CA ALA A 46 -0.86 6.82 -6.31
C ALA A 46 -0.36 8.17 -6.83
N HIS A 47 0.95 8.37 -6.82
CA HIS A 47 1.55 9.64 -7.26
C HIS A 47 1.30 9.93 -8.74
N THR A 48 1.39 8.91 -9.60
CA THR A 48 1.15 9.06 -11.05
C THR A 48 -0.02 8.20 -11.51
N ARG A 49 -0.60 8.58 -12.67
CA ARG A 49 -1.70 7.84 -13.29
C ARG A 49 -1.30 6.41 -13.66
N ASP A 50 -0.07 6.20 -14.08
CA ASP A 50 0.44 4.88 -14.44
C ASP A 50 0.58 3.98 -13.21
N GLN A 51 1.07 4.53 -12.09
CA GLN A 51 1.13 3.81 -10.80
C GLN A 51 -0.28 3.47 -10.29
N ALA A 52 -1.21 4.43 -10.28
CA ALA A 52 -2.60 4.19 -9.90
C ALA A 52 -3.27 3.11 -10.76
N SER A 53 -2.83 2.96 -12.02
CA SER A 53 -3.32 1.94 -12.94
C SER A 53 -2.83 0.53 -12.61
N ILE A 54 -1.78 0.35 -11.80
CA ILE A 54 -1.24 -0.98 -11.46
C ILE A 54 -2.28 -1.78 -10.67
N ILE A 55 -2.77 -1.23 -9.56
CA ILE A 55 -3.81 -1.90 -8.75
C ILE A 55 -5.07 -2.13 -9.55
N TYR A 56 -5.47 -1.16 -10.38
CA TYR A 56 -6.62 -1.33 -11.29
C TYR A 56 -6.45 -2.56 -12.19
N ARG A 57 -5.31 -2.68 -12.89
CA ARG A 57 -5.05 -3.79 -13.82
C ARG A 57 -5.05 -5.13 -13.11
N GLU A 58 -4.42 -5.23 -11.94
CA GLU A 58 -4.41 -6.44 -11.13
C GLU A 58 -5.81 -6.83 -10.66
N ALA A 59 -6.59 -5.86 -10.14
CA ALA A 59 -7.96 -6.10 -9.68
C ALA A 59 -8.89 -6.51 -10.83
N ALA A 60 -8.75 -5.86 -11.99
CA ALA A 60 -9.51 -6.21 -13.18
C ALA A 60 -9.12 -7.59 -13.72
N ALA A 61 -7.83 -7.94 -13.72
CA ALA A 61 -7.36 -9.26 -14.12
C ALA A 61 -7.91 -10.36 -13.21
N MET A 62 -7.87 -10.16 -11.88
CA MET A 62 -8.47 -11.09 -10.91
C MET A 62 -9.99 -11.24 -11.14
N ALA A 63 -10.69 -10.12 -11.37
CA ALA A 63 -12.12 -10.14 -11.62
C ALA A 63 -12.46 -10.92 -12.90
N ASN A 64 -11.70 -10.71 -13.97
CA ASN A 64 -11.93 -11.38 -15.26
C ASN A 64 -11.54 -12.87 -15.22
N ALA A 65 -10.53 -13.25 -14.44
CA ALA A 65 -10.09 -14.65 -14.30
C ALA A 65 -11.07 -15.51 -13.48
N SER A 66 -11.93 -14.89 -12.67
CA SER A 66 -12.89 -15.59 -11.82
C SER A 66 -14.30 -15.53 -12.42
N PRO A 67 -14.93 -16.66 -12.82
CA PRO A 67 -16.29 -16.66 -13.35
C PRO A 67 -17.31 -16.01 -12.42
N SER A 68 -17.17 -16.18 -11.10
CA SER A 68 -18.08 -15.57 -10.12
C SER A 68 -17.92 -14.06 -10.00
N LEU A 69 -16.72 -13.52 -10.25
CA LEU A 69 -16.46 -12.08 -10.23
C LEU A 69 -16.82 -11.42 -11.58
N SER A 70 -16.42 -12.05 -12.71
CA SER A 70 -16.66 -11.51 -14.03
C SER A 70 -18.16 -11.40 -14.39
N SER A 71 -18.98 -12.28 -13.83
CA SER A 71 -20.44 -12.17 -13.96
C SER A 71 -21.07 -10.98 -13.20
N ARG A 72 -20.36 -10.43 -12.21
CA ARG A 72 -20.86 -9.37 -11.31
C ARG A 72 -20.20 -8.03 -11.55
N LEU A 73 -18.90 -8.02 -11.85
CA LEU A 73 -18.10 -6.81 -11.98
C LEU A 73 -17.94 -6.40 -13.46
N LYS A 74 -17.97 -5.11 -13.70
CA LYS A 74 -17.72 -4.53 -15.03
C LYS A 74 -16.50 -3.62 -14.98
N THR A 75 -15.51 -3.87 -15.83
CA THR A 75 -14.30 -3.06 -15.96
C THR A 75 -14.48 -1.96 -17.02
N ARG A 76 -13.89 -0.80 -16.77
CA ARG A 76 -13.83 0.33 -17.70
C ARG A 76 -12.40 0.84 -17.79
N ASP A 77 -11.66 0.32 -18.77
CA ASP A 77 -10.22 0.56 -18.91
C ASP A 77 -9.86 2.03 -19.15
N SER A 78 -10.66 2.76 -19.94
CA SER A 78 -10.43 4.18 -20.21
C SER A 78 -10.50 5.06 -18.94
N GLN A 79 -11.32 4.65 -17.97
CA GLN A 79 -11.54 5.36 -16.73
C GLN A 79 -10.74 4.77 -15.56
N LYS A 80 -10.06 3.62 -15.74
CA LYS A 80 -9.45 2.84 -14.67
C LYS A 80 -10.43 2.57 -13.53
N ARG A 81 -11.63 2.11 -13.87
CA ARG A 81 -12.76 1.92 -12.97
C ARG A 81 -13.30 0.50 -13.05
N ILE A 82 -13.65 -0.06 -11.88
CA ILE A 82 -14.38 -1.33 -11.76
C ILE A 82 -15.71 -1.03 -11.08
N ILE A 83 -16.79 -1.54 -11.63
CA ILE A 83 -18.16 -1.25 -11.16
C ILE A 83 -18.82 -2.56 -10.76
N TYR A 84 -19.51 -2.55 -9.62
CA TYR A 84 -20.46 -3.58 -9.23
C TYR A 84 -21.90 -3.03 -9.43
N PRO A 85 -22.55 -3.32 -10.58
CA PRO A 85 -23.81 -2.67 -10.93
C PRO A 85 -24.95 -2.97 -9.96
N GLN A 86 -24.97 -4.18 -9.36
CA GLN A 86 -26.03 -4.61 -8.46
C GLN A 86 -26.14 -3.71 -7.22
N THR A 87 -25.03 -3.21 -6.70
CA THR A 87 -25.01 -2.35 -5.50
C THR A 87 -24.73 -0.89 -5.82
N GLY A 88 -24.32 -0.57 -7.05
CA GLY A 88 -23.81 0.74 -7.44
C GLY A 88 -22.41 1.05 -6.90
N SER A 89 -21.71 0.04 -6.35
CA SER A 89 -20.37 0.19 -5.82
C SER A 89 -19.33 0.31 -6.94
N PHE A 90 -18.25 1.02 -6.69
CA PHE A 90 -17.19 1.16 -7.67
C PHE A 90 -15.79 1.33 -7.03
N TYR A 91 -14.80 0.91 -7.79
CA TYR A 91 -13.39 1.28 -7.60
C TYR A 91 -13.00 2.32 -8.63
N GLN A 92 -12.22 3.32 -8.22
CA GLN A 92 -11.66 4.35 -9.08
C GLN A 92 -10.20 4.59 -8.75
N ALA A 93 -9.32 4.53 -9.75
CA ALA A 93 -7.93 4.96 -9.60
C ALA A 93 -7.84 6.49 -9.61
N LEU A 94 -7.18 7.06 -8.61
CA LEU A 94 -6.88 8.48 -8.46
C LEU A 94 -5.37 8.71 -8.56
N ALA A 95 -4.96 9.78 -9.21
CA ALA A 95 -3.55 10.10 -9.35
C ALA A 95 -3.30 11.61 -9.38
N GLY A 96 -2.19 11.99 -8.74
CA GLY A 96 -1.64 13.34 -8.79
C GLY A 96 -2.34 14.37 -7.89
N GLU A 97 -1.68 15.49 -7.72
CA GLU A 97 -2.12 16.62 -6.87
C GLU A 97 -3.41 17.28 -7.38
N ALA A 98 -3.68 17.22 -8.69
CA ALA A 98 -4.92 17.75 -9.26
C ALA A 98 -6.17 17.05 -8.70
N CYS A 99 -6.03 15.83 -8.16
CA CYS A 99 -7.11 15.12 -7.50
C CYS A 99 -7.47 15.68 -6.12
N ALA A 100 -6.58 16.41 -5.45
CA ALA A 100 -6.85 16.99 -4.13
C ALA A 100 -8.09 17.90 -4.15
N ARG A 101 -8.28 18.66 -5.23
CA ARG A 101 -9.47 19.52 -5.42
C ARG A 101 -10.72 18.74 -5.84
N GLY A 102 -10.56 17.53 -6.36
CA GLY A 102 -11.67 16.67 -6.85
C GLY A 102 -12.17 15.65 -5.83
N VAL A 103 -11.58 15.58 -4.63
CA VAL A 103 -12.01 14.66 -3.57
C VAL A 103 -13.06 15.26 -2.63
N GLU A 104 -13.46 16.52 -2.86
CA GLU A 104 -14.57 17.11 -2.14
C GLU A 104 -15.89 16.38 -2.48
N GLY A 105 -16.59 15.90 -1.46
CA GLY A 105 -17.88 15.22 -1.62
C GLY A 105 -17.81 13.70 -1.87
N ILE A 106 -16.59 13.08 -1.89
CA ILE A 106 -16.50 11.62 -1.90
C ILE A 106 -16.83 11.04 -0.52
N ASN A 107 -17.34 9.80 -0.51
CA ASN A 107 -17.71 9.09 0.72
C ASN A 107 -17.12 7.66 0.71
N PRO A 108 -15.78 7.53 0.88
CA PRO A 108 -15.06 6.29 0.65
C PRO A 108 -15.33 5.25 1.74
N VAL A 109 -15.45 3.99 1.34
CA VAL A 109 -15.41 2.84 2.25
C VAL A 109 -13.99 2.27 2.34
N LEU A 110 -13.19 2.47 1.30
CA LEU A 110 -11.76 2.15 1.26
C LEU A 110 -11.00 3.21 0.49
N ILE A 111 -9.93 3.69 1.09
CA ILE A 111 -8.85 4.41 0.42
C ILE A 111 -7.61 3.55 0.52
N LEU A 112 -7.02 3.21 -0.62
CA LEU A 112 -5.80 2.43 -0.71
C LEU A 112 -4.69 3.29 -1.31
N PHE A 113 -3.72 3.71 -0.48
CA PHE A 113 -2.52 4.37 -0.94
C PHE A 113 -1.48 3.34 -1.37
N ASP A 114 -1.07 3.41 -2.64
CA ASP A 114 0.05 2.63 -3.16
C ASP A 114 1.30 3.50 -3.22
N GLU A 115 2.40 2.99 -2.65
CA GLU A 115 3.70 3.64 -2.61
C GLU A 115 3.64 5.07 -2.00
N ILE A 116 3.12 5.18 -0.77
CA ILE A 116 2.98 6.48 -0.08
C ILE A 116 4.31 7.23 0.07
N HIS A 117 5.46 6.54 -0.03
CA HIS A 117 6.80 7.14 0.04
C HIS A 117 7.13 8.09 -1.13
N VAL A 118 6.42 8.00 -2.25
CA VAL A 118 6.57 8.91 -3.39
C VAL A 118 5.55 10.05 -3.38
N GLN A 119 4.60 10.04 -2.46
CA GLN A 119 3.61 11.11 -2.30
C GLN A 119 4.28 12.37 -1.73
N ARG A 120 4.23 13.46 -2.49
CA ARG A 120 4.82 14.75 -2.10
C ARG A 120 3.81 15.69 -1.45
N SER A 121 2.53 15.55 -1.81
CA SER A 121 1.48 16.46 -1.34
C SER A 121 0.79 15.92 -0.09
N ARG A 122 0.95 16.63 1.02
CA ARG A 122 0.18 16.42 2.24
C ARG A 122 -1.31 16.74 2.03
N GLU A 123 -1.60 17.71 1.18
CA GLU A 123 -2.95 18.19 0.92
C GLU A 123 -3.89 17.06 0.46
N LEU A 124 -3.45 16.21 -0.46
CA LEU A 124 -4.23 15.05 -0.92
C LEU A 124 -4.47 14.04 0.20
N TYR A 125 -3.44 13.74 1.00
CA TYR A 125 -3.54 12.80 2.11
C TYR A 125 -4.54 13.30 3.17
N ASP A 126 -4.44 14.57 3.56
CA ASP A 126 -5.29 15.19 4.56
C ASP A 126 -6.74 15.29 4.06
N ALA A 127 -6.96 15.69 2.81
CA ALA A 127 -8.28 15.74 2.19
C ALA A 127 -8.97 14.37 2.18
N LEU A 128 -8.24 13.30 1.80
CA LEU A 128 -8.75 11.94 1.81
C LEU A 128 -8.98 11.42 3.24
N THR A 129 -8.11 11.78 4.19
CA THR A 129 -8.30 11.45 5.61
C THR A 129 -9.60 12.09 6.13
N TYR A 130 -9.83 13.34 5.80
CA TYR A 130 -11.07 14.03 6.16
C TYR A 130 -12.30 13.38 5.52
N ALA A 131 -12.24 13.09 4.21
CA ALA A 131 -13.33 12.42 3.51
C ALA A 131 -13.66 11.03 4.11
N SER A 132 -12.65 10.29 4.54
CA SER A 132 -12.84 8.97 5.17
C SER A 132 -13.55 9.05 6.53
N SER A 133 -13.43 10.16 7.25
CA SER A 133 -14.05 10.33 8.57
C SER A 133 -15.57 10.50 8.52
N ALA A 134 -16.11 10.89 7.37
CA ALA A 134 -17.56 11.09 7.20
C ALA A 134 -18.35 9.78 7.10
N ARG A 135 -17.68 8.66 6.80
CA ARG A 135 -18.34 7.35 6.64
C ARG A 135 -17.99 6.39 7.78
N PRO A 136 -19.00 5.87 8.50
CA PRO A 136 -18.75 4.78 9.44
C PRO A 136 -18.10 3.58 8.73
N ASN A 137 -17.17 2.91 9.38
CA ASN A 137 -16.46 1.75 8.83
C ASN A 137 -15.61 2.03 7.57
N SER A 138 -15.20 3.26 7.31
CA SER A 138 -14.17 3.55 6.32
C SER A 138 -12.84 2.93 6.74
N LEU A 139 -12.04 2.51 5.77
CA LEU A 139 -10.66 2.05 5.96
C LEU A 139 -9.73 2.85 5.06
N MET A 140 -8.69 3.40 5.65
CA MET A 140 -7.57 4.00 4.94
C MET A 140 -6.37 3.09 5.10
N LEU A 141 -5.88 2.51 4.01
CA LEU A 141 -4.79 1.55 4.00
C LEU A 141 -3.65 2.08 3.15
N SER A 142 -2.48 2.20 3.74
CA SER A 142 -1.23 2.53 3.05
C SER A 142 -0.39 1.28 2.85
N ILE A 143 0.02 1.01 1.62
CA ILE A 143 0.93 -0.09 1.29
C ILE A 143 2.15 0.50 0.58
N SER A 144 3.35 0.33 1.14
CA SER A 144 4.56 0.97 0.61
C SER A 144 5.81 0.15 0.91
N THR A 145 6.92 0.57 0.31
CA THR A 145 8.25 0.15 0.77
C THR A 145 8.66 0.96 1.99
N VAL A 146 9.58 0.43 2.78
CA VAL A 146 10.32 1.22 3.76
C VAL A 146 11.20 2.18 2.98
N GLY A 147 10.91 3.47 3.02
CA GLY A 147 11.59 4.50 2.22
C GLY A 147 12.91 4.97 2.84
N VAL A 148 13.45 6.03 2.29
CA VAL A 148 14.58 6.76 2.92
C VAL A 148 14.01 7.70 3.98
N ALA A 149 14.67 7.77 5.13
CA ALA A 149 14.33 8.69 6.21
C ALA A 149 14.38 10.14 5.72
N ASP A 150 13.20 10.70 5.44
CA ASP A 150 12.99 12.10 5.12
C ASP A 150 11.84 12.60 5.97
N GLN A 151 12.18 13.29 7.04
CA GLN A 151 11.25 13.77 8.06
C GLN A 151 10.22 14.77 7.52
N THR A 152 10.39 15.27 6.31
CA THR A 152 9.46 16.22 5.68
C THR A 152 8.31 15.52 4.96
N THR A 153 8.36 14.20 4.83
CA THR A 153 7.39 13.42 4.05
C THR A 153 6.27 12.84 4.92
N ILE A 154 5.10 12.69 4.32
CA ILE A 154 3.95 11.98 4.93
C ILE A 154 4.33 10.55 5.25
N TRP A 155 5.11 9.92 4.35
CA TRP A 155 5.58 8.55 4.54
C TRP A 155 6.34 8.39 5.86
N TRP A 156 7.25 9.32 6.17
CA TRP A 156 8.03 9.27 7.42
C TRP A 156 7.12 9.37 8.65
N GLU A 157 6.17 10.30 8.64
CA GLU A 157 5.20 10.45 9.73
C GLU A 157 4.39 9.15 9.94
N GLN A 158 3.91 8.53 8.85
CA GLN A 158 3.13 7.29 8.94
C GLN A 158 4.01 6.10 9.39
N TYR A 159 5.25 6.05 8.92
CA TYR A 159 6.21 5.01 9.30
C TYR A 159 6.59 5.10 10.79
N GLU A 160 6.94 6.28 11.28
CA GLU A 160 7.27 6.49 12.69
C GLU A 160 6.08 6.18 13.61
N TYR A 161 4.89 6.56 13.20
CA TYR A 161 3.68 6.24 13.94
C TYR A 161 3.43 4.72 13.99
N ALA A 162 3.57 4.04 12.86
CA ALA A 162 3.42 2.59 12.76
C ALA A 162 4.49 1.87 13.60
N LYS A 163 5.75 2.34 13.56
CA LYS A 163 6.85 1.83 14.38
C LYS A 163 6.56 2.02 15.87
N GLY A 164 6.08 3.20 16.26
CA GLY A 164 5.68 3.47 17.65
C GLY A 164 4.58 2.53 18.18
N ILE A 165 3.64 2.10 17.32
CA ILE A 165 2.63 1.09 17.69
C ILE A 165 3.29 -0.29 17.88
N ILE A 166 4.17 -0.70 16.97
CA ILE A 166 4.84 -2.00 17.00
C ILE A 166 5.76 -2.10 18.24
N ASP A 167 6.48 -1.03 18.53
CA ASP A 167 7.40 -0.93 19.69
C ASP A 167 6.66 -0.75 21.03
N GLY A 168 5.32 -0.57 21.01
CA GLY A 168 4.51 -0.37 22.20
C GLY A 168 4.58 1.04 22.79
N ASN A 169 5.22 1.99 22.12
CA ASN A 169 5.33 3.40 22.53
C ASN A 169 4.04 4.19 22.25
N ILE A 170 3.23 3.72 21.30
CA ILE A 170 1.94 4.32 20.93
C ILE A 170 0.85 3.27 21.08
N THR A 171 -0.22 3.60 21.78
CA THR A 171 -1.41 2.75 21.88
C THR A 171 -2.51 3.32 20.98
N ASP A 172 -2.79 2.65 19.87
CA ASP A 172 -3.89 3.00 18.96
C ASP A 172 -4.63 1.73 18.51
N ALA A 173 -5.75 1.45 19.16
CA ALA A 173 -6.56 0.26 18.87
C ALA A 173 -7.31 0.31 17.51
N ALA A 174 -7.38 1.50 16.88
CA ALA A 174 -8.04 1.71 15.61
C ALA A 174 -7.08 1.67 14.42
N ARG A 175 -5.77 1.50 14.67
CA ARG A 175 -4.75 1.46 13.61
C ARG A 175 -4.03 0.11 13.59
N PHE A 176 -3.92 -0.47 12.40
CA PHE A 176 -3.10 -1.64 12.11
C PHE A 176 -1.73 -1.21 11.60
N ALA A 177 -0.66 -1.79 12.12
CA ALA A 177 0.70 -1.54 11.69
C ALA A 177 1.41 -2.86 11.39
N LEU A 178 2.10 -2.93 10.25
CA LEU A 178 2.93 -4.06 9.86
C LEU A 178 4.15 -3.56 9.10
N ILE A 179 5.33 -3.83 9.61
CA ILE A 179 6.60 -3.44 9.02
C ILE A 179 7.47 -4.68 8.86
N TYR A 180 7.86 -4.97 7.61
CA TYR A 180 8.87 -5.95 7.27
C TYR A 180 10.12 -5.20 6.82
N GLN A 181 11.17 -5.26 7.63
CA GLN A 181 12.46 -4.61 7.35
C GLN A 181 13.61 -5.41 7.98
N ALA A 182 14.79 -5.22 7.47
CA ALA A 182 16.01 -5.68 8.12
C ALA A 182 16.27 -4.88 9.41
N ASP A 183 17.17 -5.37 10.25
CA ASP A 183 17.61 -4.64 11.44
C ASP A 183 18.30 -3.32 11.03
N GLU A 184 18.17 -2.28 11.84
CA GLU A 184 18.68 -0.94 11.49
C GLU A 184 20.20 -0.93 11.30
N GLU A 185 20.91 -1.79 12.01
CA GLU A 185 22.36 -1.97 11.91
C GLU A 185 22.82 -2.41 10.52
N CYS A 186 21.92 -2.99 9.72
CA CYS A 186 22.22 -3.33 8.32
C CYS A 186 22.55 -2.09 7.47
N LYS A 187 22.11 -0.90 7.87
CA LYS A 187 22.43 0.33 7.15
C LYS A 187 23.92 0.60 7.15
N ASP A 188 24.61 0.25 8.23
CA ASP A 188 26.02 0.57 8.45
C ASP A 188 26.96 -0.66 8.39
N SER A 189 26.40 -1.88 8.38
CA SER A 189 27.18 -3.13 8.38
C SER A 189 27.02 -3.93 7.08
N ALA A 190 28.13 -4.06 6.34
CA ALA A 190 28.20 -4.91 5.14
C ALA A 190 27.98 -6.39 5.47
N GLU A 191 28.47 -6.86 6.62
CA GLU A 191 28.30 -8.23 7.07
C GLU A 191 26.82 -8.56 7.30
N LEU A 192 26.11 -7.68 8.01
CA LEU A 192 24.66 -7.85 8.24
C LEU A 192 23.85 -7.77 6.94
N ARG A 193 24.22 -6.87 6.00
CA ARG A 193 23.58 -6.81 4.67
C ARG A 193 23.77 -8.09 3.88
N ALA A 194 24.85 -8.83 4.11
CA ALA A 194 25.11 -10.12 3.46
C ALA A 194 24.43 -11.31 4.14
N ASP A 195 23.83 -11.14 5.34
CA ASP A 195 23.15 -12.21 6.06
C ASP A 195 21.74 -12.48 5.47
N PRO A 196 21.48 -13.69 4.93
CA PRO A 196 20.17 -14.06 4.42
C PRO A 196 19.02 -13.94 5.44
N LYS A 197 19.31 -14.01 6.73
CA LYS A 197 18.29 -13.80 7.79
C LYS A 197 17.73 -12.38 7.75
N GLN A 198 18.55 -11.40 7.44
CA GLN A 198 18.12 -10.02 7.30
C GLN A 198 17.22 -9.82 6.06
N TRP A 199 17.55 -10.52 4.97
CA TRP A 199 16.70 -10.49 3.77
C TRP A 199 15.33 -11.10 4.06
N ALA A 200 15.28 -12.21 4.78
CA ALA A 200 14.01 -12.86 5.16
C ALA A 200 13.14 -11.97 6.07
N LYS A 201 13.73 -11.13 6.93
CA LYS A 201 12.99 -10.14 7.72
C LYS A 201 12.31 -9.07 6.85
N ALA A 202 13.03 -8.56 5.85
CA ALA A 202 12.53 -7.52 4.95
C ALA A 202 11.61 -8.08 3.84
N MET A 203 11.84 -9.34 3.45
CA MET A 203 11.24 -9.97 2.28
C MET A 203 10.56 -11.29 2.65
N PRO A 204 9.35 -11.25 3.26
CA PRO A 204 8.68 -12.46 3.75
C PRO A 204 8.31 -13.47 2.65
N SER A 205 8.28 -13.06 1.38
CA SER A 205 8.05 -13.96 0.23
C SER A 205 9.32 -14.22 -0.60
N ILE A 206 10.52 -14.09 0.01
CA ILE A 206 11.79 -14.47 -0.63
C ILE A 206 11.71 -15.95 -1.08
N ASN A 207 12.30 -16.26 -2.21
CA ASN A 207 12.22 -17.55 -2.93
C ASN A 207 10.83 -17.87 -3.55
N ALA A 208 9.76 -17.24 -3.11
CA ALA A 208 8.46 -17.34 -3.79
C ALA A 208 8.31 -16.27 -4.90
N THR A 209 8.74 -15.04 -4.64
CA THR A 209 8.62 -13.92 -5.58
C THR A 209 9.95 -13.43 -6.14
N VAL A 210 11.00 -13.45 -5.32
CA VAL A 210 12.36 -13.10 -5.71
C VAL A 210 13.31 -14.19 -5.26
N PRO A 211 14.06 -14.83 -6.16
CA PRO A 211 15.06 -15.83 -5.78
C PRO A 211 16.15 -15.21 -4.89
N GLU A 212 16.54 -15.92 -3.85
CA GLU A 212 17.55 -15.48 -2.89
C GLU A 212 18.89 -15.10 -3.54
N TYR A 213 19.34 -15.86 -4.58
CA TYR A 213 20.57 -15.55 -5.29
C TYR A 213 20.54 -14.16 -5.96
N LYS A 214 19.37 -13.67 -6.38
CA LYS A 214 19.21 -12.32 -6.94
C LYS A 214 19.38 -11.23 -5.87
N VAL A 215 18.96 -11.50 -4.66
CA VAL A 215 19.17 -10.60 -3.52
C VAL A 215 20.66 -10.56 -3.18
N ALA A 216 21.33 -11.73 -3.11
CA ALA A 216 22.77 -11.84 -2.88
C ALA A 216 23.59 -11.10 -3.96
N GLU A 217 23.18 -11.19 -5.23
CA GLU A 217 23.80 -10.47 -6.35
C GLU A 217 23.67 -8.94 -6.15
N ALA A 218 22.45 -8.45 -5.82
CA ALA A 218 22.19 -7.04 -5.60
C ALA A 218 22.99 -6.48 -4.40
N VAL A 219 23.13 -7.26 -3.32
CA VAL A 219 23.93 -6.90 -2.16
C VAL A 219 25.41 -6.76 -2.56
N ARG A 220 25.99 -7.76 -3.24
CA ARG A 220 27.40 -7.70 -3.71
C ARG A 220 27.66 -6.50 -4.62
N GLU A 221 26.71 -6.18 -5.51
CA GLU A 221 26.85 -5.02 -6.39
C GLU A 221 26.78 -3.70 -5.61
N ALA A 222 25.93 -3.64 -4.57
CA ALA A 222 25.77 -2.46 -3.75
C ALA A 222 27.00 -2.14 -2.91
N GLU A 223 27.71 -3.16 -2.40
CA GLU A 223 28.95 -2.96 -1.63
C GLU A 223 30.07 -2.29 -2.46
N ASN A 224 30.01 -2.43 -3.78
CA ASN A 224 30.97 -1.83 -4.70
C ASN A 224 30.53 -0.50 -5.30
N SER A 225 29.35 0.03 -4.93
CA SER A 225 28.79 1.25 -5.51
C SER A 225 27.86 1.98 -4.53
N PRO A 226 28.25 3.18 -4.05
CA PRO A 226 27.42 3.97 -3.14
C PRO A 226 26.01 4.27 -3.68
N ALA A 227 25.88 4.50 -5.00
CA ALA A 227 24.59 4.73 -5.61
C ALA A 227 23.69 3.48 -5.59
N LYS A 228 24.26 2.29 -5.79
CA LYS A 228 23.53 1.02 -5.69
C LYS A 228 23.20 0.70 -4.24
N LEU A 229 24.08 1.02 -3.29
CA LEU A 229 23.82 0.83 -1.86
C LEU A 229 22.60 1.65 -1.40
N GLY A 230 22.53 2.93 -1.76
CA GLY A 230 21.36 3.75 -1.45
C GLY A 230 20.04 3.20 -2.03
N ASN A 231 20.11 2.63 -3.24
CA ASN A 231 18.96 1.97 -3.85
C ASN A 231 18.59 0.65 -3.15
N LEU A 232 19.59 -0.16 -2.79
CA LEU A 232 19.37 -1.40 -2.04
C LEU A 232 18.67 -1.13 -0.71
N LEU A 233 19.21 -0.18 0.07
CA LEU A 233 18.63 0.21 1.37
C LEU A 233 17.21 0.75 1.26
N ARG A 234 16.87 1.41 0.16
CA ARG A 234 15.53 1.94 -0.07
C ARG A 234 14.50 0.86 -0.41
N TYR A 235 14.90 -0.18 -1.12
CA TYR A 235 13.95 -1.09 -1.77
C TYR A 235 13.98 -2.53 -1.25
N LEU A 236 15.03 -2.92 -0.54
CA LEU A 236 15.14 -4.26 0.02
C LEU A 236 15.05 -4.30 1.54
N PHE A 237 15.44 -3.24 2.19
CA PHE A 237 15.41 -3.07 3.64
C PHE A 237 14.58 -1.84 4.02
#